data_611fd4046eeae090a286c8ca4c61a8cb
#
_entry.id   611fd4046eeae090a286c8ca4c61a8cb
#
_cell.length_a   1.000
_cell.length_b   1.000
_cell.length_c   1.000
_cell.angle_alpha   90.00
_cell.angle_beta   90.00
_cell.angle_gamma   90.00
#
_symmetry.space_group_name_H-M   'P 1'
#
loop_
_entity.id
_entity.type
_entity.pdbx_description
1 polymer ?
#
loop_
_entity_poly.entity_id
_entity_poly.type
_entity_poly.pdbx_seq_one_letter_code
_entity_poly.pdbx_strand_id
1 'polypeptide(L)'
;MVKPVIVIGAGICGISTAIWLQRSNFEVLLLDKAKPGTGASYGNAGLLAQWAIVPVNEPSILKQIPRYLIDPMSPLFLKWSYLPKLTPWLIKFLQNANSSHSNSPIESLIPLLTDSVQQHEGLAEGTAAPSWMADSK
;
A
#
# COMPACT_ATOMS: atom_id res chain seq x y z
N MET A 1 -27.01 -23.03 -15.50
CA MET A 1 -26.43 -21.70 -15.75
C MET A 1 -25.46 -21.40 -14.60
N VAL A 2 -24.20 -21.19 -14.93
CA VAL A 2 -23.20 -20.77 -13.93
C VAL A 2 -23.51 -19.32 -13.59
N LYS A 3 -23.64 -18.99 -12.30
CA LYS A 3 -23.88 -17.61 -11.88
C LYS A 3 -22.55 -16.85 -11.91
N PRO A 4 -22.52 -15.62 -12.46
CA PRO A 4 -21.31 -14.83 -12.47
C PRO A 4 -20.88 -14.42 -11.07
N VAL A 5 -19.58 -14.30 -10.85
CA VAL A 5 -19.01 -13.70 -9.65
C VAL A 5 -19.13 -12.18 -9.75
N ILE A 6 -19.76 -11.56 -8.77
CA ILE A 6 -19.93 -10.10 -8.75
C ILE A 6 -18.79 -9.50 -7.90
N VAL A 7 -18.00 -8.64 -8.51
CA VAL A 7 -16.96 -7.83 -7.83
C VAL A 7 -17.46 -6.40 -7.72
N ILE A 8 -17.54 -5.90 -6.50
CA ILE A 8 -18.00 -4.53 -6.22
C ILE A 8 -16.81 -3.63 -5.93
N GLY A 9 -16.66 -2.60 -6.75
CA GLY A 9 -15.56 -1.65 -6.70
C GLY A 9 -14.52 -1.89 -7.80
N ALA A 10 -14.39 -0.95 -8.74
CA ALA A 10 -13.42 -0.98 -9.83
C ALA A 10 -12.17 -0.12 -9.53
N GLY A 11 -11.71 -0.13 -8.29
CA GLY A 11 -10.37 0.31 -7.89
C GLY A 11 -9.33 -0.76 -8.20
N ILE A 12 -8.06 -0.52 -7.82
CA ILE A 12 -6.94 -1.44 -8.11
C ILE A 12 -7.22 -2.87 -7.61
N CYS A 13 -7.72 -3.03 -6.40
CA CYS A 13 -8.01 -4.34 -5.83
C CYS A 13 -9.13 -5.06 -6.59
N GLY A 14 -10.23 -4.38 -6.88
CA GLY A 14 -11.37 -4.99 -7.59
C GLY A 14 -11.02 -5.37 -9.02
N ILE A 15 -10.30 -4.53 -9.74
CA ILE A 15 -9.83 -4.83 -11.09
C ILE A 15 -8.88 -6.03 -11.08
N SER A 16 -7.90 -6.06 -10.19
CA SER A 16 -6.96 -7.18 -10.07
C SER A 16 -7.68 -8.49 -9.75
N THR A 17 -8.62 -8.44 -8.80
CA THR A 17 -9.46 -9.61 -8.45
C THR A 17 -10.27 -10.09 -9.65
N ALA A 18 -10.92 -9.17 -10.37
CA ALA A 18 -11.73 -9.50 -11.53
C ALA A 18 -10.90 -10.18 -12.64
N ILE A 19 -9.69 -9.66 -12.93
CA ILE A 19 -8.78 -10.23 -13.93
C ILE A 19 -8.35 -11.65 -13.54
N TRP A 20 -7.93 -11.86 -12.29
CA TRP A 20 -7.53 -13.19 -11.81
C TRP A 20 -8.67 -14.20 -11.84
N LEU A 21 -9.90 -13.79 -11.47
CA LEU A 21 -11.08 -14.63 -11.57
C LEU A 21 -11.38 -15.00 -13.04
N GLN A 22 -11.29 -14.04 -13.96
CA GLN A 22 -11.49 -14.31 -15.40
C GLN A 22 -10.42 -15.27 -15.94
N ARG A 23 -9.15 -15.10 -15.55
CA ARG A 23 -8.07 -16.03 -15.93
C ARG A 23 -8.27 -17.43 -15.35
N SER A 24 -9.01 -17.53 -14.25
CA SER A 24 -9.44 -18.80 -13.65
C SER A 24 -10.74 -19.36 -14.22
N ASN A 25 -11.19 -18.84 -15.37
CA ASN A 25 -12.40 -19.25 -16.10
C ASN A 25 -13.71 -18.97 -15.34
N PHE A 26 -13.74 -18.02 -14.43
CA PHE A 26 -15.01 -17.53 -13.88
C PHE A 26 -15.59 -16.44 -14.77
N GLU A 27 -16.93 -16.48 -14.93
CA GLU A 27 -17.66 -15.33 -15.45
C GLU A 27 -17.71 -14.25 -14.37
N VAL A 28 -17.28 -13.00 -14.69
CA VAL A 28 -17.16 -11.92 -13.71
C VAL A 28 -17.96 -10.70 -14.17
N LEU A 29 -18.73 -10.16 -13.23
CA LEU A 29 -19.41 -8.87 -13.36
C LEU A 29 -18.75 -7.87 -12.41
N LEU A 30 -18.05 -6.86 -12.95
CA LEU A 30 -17.43 -5.79 -12.18
C LEU A 30 -18.38 -4.58 -12.12
N LEU A 31 -18.73 -4.16 -10.91
CA LEU A 31 -19.64 -3.04 -10.66
C LEU A 31 -18.94 -1.91 -9.92
N ASP A 32 -19.08 -0.68 -10.38
CA ASP A 32 -18.63 0.53 -9.70
C ASP A 32 -19.59 1.69 -9.99
N LYS A 33 -19.61 2.66 -9.09
CA LYS A 33 -20.36 3.93 -9.26
C LYS A 33 -19.67 4.92 -10.20
N ALA A 34 -18.37 4.71 -10.49
CA ALA A 34 -17.53 5.57 -11.30
C ALA A 34 -16.78 4.77 -12.38
N LYS A 35 -16.02 5.46 -13.22
CA LYS A 35 -15.17 4.80 -14.22
C LYS A 35 -14.09 3.96 -13.53
N PRO A 36 -13.74 2.78 -14.09
CA PRO A 36 -12.66 1.96 -13.55
C PRO A 36 -11.35 2.74 -13.39
N GLY A 37 -10.63 2.48 -12.30
CA GLY A 37 -9.34 3.10 -12.02
C GLY A 37 -9.37 4.55 -11.53
N THR A 38 -10.54 5.19 -11.39
CA THR A 38 -10.65 6.58 -10.92
C THR A 38 -10.74 6.73 -9.40
N GLY A 39 -10.54 5.65 -8.65
CA GLY A 39 -10.61 5.64 -7.18
C GLY A 39 -9.35 6.19 -6.50
N ALA A 40 -9.14 5.76 -5.25
CA ALA A 40 -8.07 6.28 -4.37
C ALA A 40 -6.64 6.10 -4.92
N SER A 41 -6.40 5.12 -5.79
CA SER A 41 -5.08 4.89 -6.40
C SER A 41 -4.80 5.79 -7.61
N TYR A 42 -5.79 6.55 -8.09
CA TYR A 42 -5.59 7.46 -9.22
C TYR A 42 -4.65 8.61 -8.83
N GLY A 43 -3.63 8.84 -9.64
CA GLY A 43 -2.65 9.90 -9.40
C GLY A 43 -1.66 9.63 -8.26
N ASN A 44 -1.52 8.37 -7.82
CA ASN A 44 -0.47 8.00 -6.87
C ASN A 44 0.93 8.11 -7.51
N ALA A 45 1.97 7.87 -6.72
CA ALA A 45 3.36 7.95 -7.19
C ALA A 45 3.77 6.83 -8.16
N GLY A 46 2.91 5.84 -8.41
CA GLY A 46 3.18 4.70 -9.31
C GLY A 46 4.25 3.74 -8.79
N LEU A 47 4.57 3.77 -7.50
CA LEU A 47 5.59 2.92 -6.91
C LEU A 47 5.00 1.58 -6.45
N LEU A 48 5.55 0.47 -6.93
CA LEU A 48 5.28 -0.88 -6.47
C LEU A 48 6.32 -1.27 -5.41
N ALA A 49 5.99 -1.08 -4.14
CA ALA A 49 6.92 -1.21 -3.02
C ALA A 49 6.68 -2.51 -2.23
N GLN A 50 7.23 -3.63 -2.71
CA GLN A 50 7.14 -4.92 -1.99
C GLN A 50 7.88 -4.91 -0.64
N TRP A 51 8.83 -3.99 -0.45
CA TRP A 51 9.62 -3.87 0.78
C TRP A 51 9.00 -2.94 1.84
N ALA A 52 7.85 -2.34 1.57
CA ALA A 52 7.16 -1.46 2.51
C ALA A 52 6.43 -2.23 3.63
N ILE A 53 7.13 -3.19 4.23
CA ILE A 53 6.62 -4.09 5.28
C ILE A 53 6.89 -3.53 6.67
N VAL A 54 7.99 -2.77 6.81
CA VAL A 54 8.44 -2.25 8.10
C VAL A 54 7.53 -1.12 8.57
N PRO A 55 6.88 -1.24 9.74
CA PRO A 55 6.05 -0.17 10.29
C PRO A 55 6.87 1.07 10.61
N VAL A 56 6.30 2.25 10.37
CA VAL A 56 6.94 3.54 10.67
C VAL A 56 7.20 3.79 12.17
N ASN A 57 6.61 2.99 13.04
CA ASN A 57 6.80 3.05 14.50
C ASN A 57 7.85 2.06 15.01
N GLU A 58 8.72 1.54 14.16
CA GLU A 58 9.83 0.71 14.60
C GLU A 58 10.79 1.50 15.51
N PRO A 59 11.28 0.89 16.62
CA PRO A 59 12.16 1.58 17.58
C PRO A 59 13.44 2.16 16.98
N SER A 60 13.98 1.57 15.91
CA SER A 60 15.16 2.08 15.21
C SER A 60 14.92 3.43 14.55
N ILE A 61 13.72 3.65 14.01
CA ILE A 61 13.31 4.91 13.37
C ILE A 61 13.12 5.99 14.42
N LEU A 62 12.56 5.64 15.58
CA LEU A 62 12.32 6.60 16.67
C LEU A 62 13.62 7.26 17.18
N LYS A 63 14.74 6.53 17.18
CA LYS A 63 16.05 7.07 17.54
C LYS A 63 16.55 8.14 16.57
N GLN A 64 16.06 8.13 15.33
CA GLN A 64 16.47 9.06 14.28
C GLN A 64 15.58 10.32 14.22
N ILE A 65 14.42 10.32 14.90
CA ILE A 65 13.48 11.46 14.90
C ILE A 65 14.15 12.79 15.26
N PRO A 66 14.98 12.90 16.32
CA PRO A 66 15.61 14.18 16.65
C PRO A 66 16.48 14.73 15.52
N ARG A 67 17.20 13.86 14.81
CA ARG A 67 17.98 14.24 13.64
C ARG A 67 17.09 14.73 12.49
N TYR A 68 15.99 14.02 12.23
CA TYR A 68 15.05 14.39 11.17
C TYR A 68 14.35 15.74 11.44
N LEU A 69 14.12 16.10 12.70
CA LEU A 69 13.49 17.38 13.06
C LEU A 69 14.42 18.59 12.89
N ILE A 70 15.74 18.38 12.88
CA ILE A 70 16.74 19.42 12.74
C ILE A 70 17.16 19.62 11.27
N ASP A 71 17.08 18.58 10.46
CA ASP A 71 17.52 18.58 9.07
C ASP A 71 16.42 19.17 8.16
N PRO A 72 16.63 20.32 7.51
CA PRO A 72 15.65 20.93 6.61
C PRO A 72 15.31 20.09 5.37
N MET A 73 16.19 19.16 4.98
CA MET A 73 16.00 18.25 3.84
C MET A 73 15.35 16.94 4.25
N SER A 74 15.00 16.78 5.52
CA SER A 74 14.38 15.58 6.06
C SER A 74 12.95 15.38 5.54
N PRO A 75 12.52 14.14 5.31
CA PRO A 75 11.14 13.82 4.97
C PRO A 75 10.15 14.10 6.11
N LEU A 76 10.63 14.36 7.33
CA LEU A 76 9.80 14.62 8.50
C LEU A 76 9.69 16.12 8.77
N PHE A 77 8.51 16.68 8.54
CA PHE A 77 8.19 18.05 8.89
C PHE A 77 7.20 18.12 10.05
N LEU A 78 7.56 18.82 11.13
CA LEU A 78 6.69 19.06 12.27
C LEU A 78 6.29 20.54 12.37
N LYS A 79 5.00 20.82 12.22
CA LYS A 79 4.46 22.14 12.51
C LYS A 79 4.29 22.29 14.02
N TRP A 80 5.20 22.99 14.69
CA TRP A 80 5.25 23.15 16.15
C TRP A 80 3.95 23.67 16.76
N SER A 81 3.23 24.58 16.08
CA SER A 81 1.94 25.09 16.55
C SER A 81 0.84 24.02 16.58
N TYR A 82 1.03 22.89 15.88
CA TYR A 82 0.08 21.77 15.88
C TYR A 82 0.38 20.71 16.95
N LEU A 83 1.55 20.80 17.57
CA LEU A 83 2.02 19.80 18.54
C LEU A 83 1.03 19.51 19.68
N PRO A 84 0.37 20.53 20.30
CA PRO A 84 -0.61 20.25 21.36
C PRO A 84 -1.78 19.37 20.89
N LYS A 85 -2.24 19.54 19.66
CA LYS A 85 -3.30 18.73 19.07
C LYS A 85 -2.83 17.33 18.67
N LEU A 86 -1.55 17.19 18.29
CA LEU A 86 -0.93 15.94 17.90
C LEU A 86 -0.55 15.07 19.09
N THR A 87 -0.30 15.67 20.25
CA THR A 87 0.24 14.98 21.43
C THR A 87 -0.55 13.73 21.85
N PRO A 88 -1.89 13.69 21.89
CA PRO A 88 -2.62 12.49 22.30
C PRO A 88 -2.40 11.30 21.34
N TRP A 89 -2.30 11.59 20.04
CA TRP A 89 -1.98 10.59 19.04
C TRP A 89 -0.51 10.13 19.15
N LEU A 90 0.42 11.08 19.35
CA LEU A 90 1.84 10.82 19.45
C LEU A 90 2.17 9.92 20.67
N ILE A 91 1.51 10.12 21.80
CA ILE A 91 1.66 9.26 22.97
C ILE A 91 1.26 7.82 22.63
N LYS A 92 0.10 7.61 22.00
CA LYS A 92 -0.35 6.28 21.57
C LYS A 92 0.61 5.65 20.56
N PHE A 93 1.09 6.45 19.61
CA PHE A 93 2.08 6.01 18.62
C PHE A 93 3.36 5.50 19.29
N LEU A 94 3.91 6.26 20.23
CA LEU A 94 5.12 5.89 20.97
C LEU A 94 4.90 4.66 21.89
N GLN A 95 3.76 4.55 22.53
CA GLN A 95 3.40 3.38 23.34
C GLN A 95 3.36 2.08 22.53
N ASN A 96 2.96 2.17 21.25
CA ASN A 96 2.93 1.03 20.34
C ASN A 96 4.25 0.83 19.56
N ALA A 97 5.24 1.67 19.79
CA ALA A 97 6.55 1.58 19.16
C ALA A 97 7.48 0.63 19.92
N ASN A 98 7.13 -0.64 19.96
CA ASN A 98 7.98 -1.67 20.53
C ASN A 98 8.10 -2.88 19.59
N SER A 99 9.22 -3.61 19.68
CA SER A 99 9.54 -4.70 18.76
C SER A 99 8.54 -5.87 18.84
N SER A 100 7.97 -6.15 20.00
CA SER A 100 7.00 -7.24 20.14
C SER A 100 5.66 -6.97 19.45
N HIS A 101 5.25 -5.71 19.35
CA HIS A 101 4.06 -5.30 18.59
C HIS A 101 4.32 -5.12 17.10
N SER A 102 5.58 -4.89 16.71
CA SER A 102 5.95 -4.67 15.30
C SER A 102 6.20 -5.97 14.54
N ASN A 103 6.74 -7.00 15.19
CA ASN A 103 7.13 -8.24 14.50
C ASN A 103 5.93 -9.07 14.04
N SER A 104 4.88 -9.20 14.83
CA SER A 104 3.71 -10.02 14.46
C SER A 104 2.97 -9.50 13.20
N PRO A 105 2.70 -8.18 13.04
CA PRO A 105 2.17 -7.65 11.78
C PRO A 105 3.11 -7.84 10.59
N ILE A 106 4.42 -7.69 10.77
CA ILE A 106 5.42 -7.88 9.72
C ILE A 106 5.36 -9.32 9.20
N GLU A 107 5.46 -10.31 10.09
CA GLU A 107 5.40 -11.73 9.73
C GLU A 107 4.11 -12.08 8.98
N SER A 108 2.98 -11.47 9.35
CA SER A 108 1.69 -11.68 8.69
C SER A 108 1.60 -11.02 7.31
N LEU A 109 2.32 -9.92 7.08
CA LEU A 109 2.30 -9.18 5.83
C LEU A 109 3.29 -9.72 4.80
N ILE A 110 4.41 -10.33 5.23
CA ILE A 110 5.43 -10.87 4.34
C ILE A 110 4.83 -11.78 3.25
N PRO A 111 4.00 -12.79 3.56
CA PRO A 111 3.44 -13.68 2.53
C PRO A 111 2.55 -12.96 1.52
N LEU A 112 1.92 -11.84 1.91
CA LEU A 112 1.04 -11.06 1.04
C LEU A 112 1.80 -10.09 0.13
N LEU A 113 2.99 -9.65 0.53
CA LEU A 113 3.73 -8.61 -0.16
C LEU A 113 4.92 -9.13 -0.96
N THR A 114 5.47 -10.29 -0.60
CA THR A 114 6.68 -10.86 -1.23
C THR A 114 6.54 -10.95 -2.75
N ASP A 115 5.40 -11.41 -3.25
CA ASP A 115 5.18 -11.62 -4.68
C ASP A 115 4.38 -10.48 -5.34
N SER A 116 4.14 -9.37 -4.62
CA SER A 116 3.22 -8.32 -5.09
C SER A 116 3.64 -7.67 -6.41
N VAL A 117 4.93 -7.44 -6.63
CA VAL A 117 5.46 -6.90 -7.88
C VAL A 117 5.28 -7.91 -9.01
N GLN A 118 5.69 -9.17 -8.80
CA GLN A 118 5.57 -10.23 -9.79
C GLN A 118 4.10 -10.49 -10.17
N GLN A 119 3.19 -10.46 -9.20
CA GLN A 119 1.75 -10.59 -9.45
C GLN A 119 1.21 -9.41 -10.28
N HIS A 120 1.75 -8.20 -10.06
CA HIS A 120 1.38 -7.01 -10.84
C HIS A 120 1.89 -7.10 -12.28
N GLU A 121 3.11 -7.55 -12.48
CA GLU A 121 3.68 -7.83 -13.79
C GLU A 121 2.84 -8.88 -14.53
N GLY A 122 2.49 -9.97 -13.85
CA GLY A 122 1.60 -10.98 -14.41
C GLY A 122 0.23 -10.43 -14.81
N LEU A 123 -0.37 -9.51 -14.03
CA LEU A 123 -1.62 -8.84 -14.41
C LEU A 123 -1.46 -7.96 -15.65
N ALA A 124 -0.30 -7.36 -15.83
CA ALA A 124 0.02 -6.47 -16.95
C ALA A 124 0.27 -7.21 -18.28
N GLU A 125 0.57 -8.51 -18.24
CA GLU A 125 0.83 -9.32 -19.44
C GLU A 125 -0.30 -9.23 -20.48
N GLY A 126 0.08 -9.10 -21.75
CA GLY A 126 -0.86 -8.96 -22.85
C GLY A 126 -1.49 -7.57 -23.00
N THR A 127 -1.05 -6.59 -22.21
CA THR A 127 -1.49 -5.19 -22.27
C THR A 127 -0.34 -4.26 -22.64
N ALA A 128 -0.60 -2.95 -22.77
CA ALA A 128 0.44 -1.93 -22.94
C ALA A 128 1.14 -1.54 -21.61
N ALA A 129 0.65 -2.00 -20.45
CA ALA A 129 1.13 -1.59 -19.15
C ALA A 129 2.62 -1.91 -18.88
N PRO A 130 3.20 -3.05 -19.33
CA PRO A 130 4.62 -3.33 -19.14
C PRO A 130 5.55 -2.25 -19.70
N SER A 131 5.15 -1.57 -20.77
CA SER A 131 5.97 -0.49 -21.35
C SER A 131 6.08 0.77 -20.46
N TRP A 132 5.25 0.87 -19.44
CA TRP A 132 5.22 1.98 -18.49
C TRP A 132 5.83 1.59 -17.13
N MET A 133 6.20 0.32 -16.97
CA MET A 133 6.87 -0.17 -15.76
C MET A 133 8.38 -0.09 -15.94
N ALA A 134 9.07 0.37 -14.91
CA ALA A 134 10.52 0.47 -14.90
C ALA A 134 11.06 0.12 -13.50
N ASP A 135 12.21 -0.51 -13.45
CA ASP A 135 12.91 -0.73 -12.20
C ASP A 135 13.41 0.59 -11.62
N SER A 136 13.14 0.80 -10.34
CA SER A 136 13.75 1.90 -9.60
C SER A 136 15.22 1.56 -9.35
N LYS A 137 16.12 2.37 -9.89
CA LYS A 137 17.56 2.31 -9.58
C LYS A 137 17.85 3.04 -8.28
#